data_7d6d19f79492e04e7984acaa8abbf029
#
_entry.id   7d6d19f79492e04e7984acaa8abbf029
#
_cell.length_a   1.000
_cell.length_b   1.000
_cell.length_c   1.000
_cell.angle_alpha   90.00
_cell.angle_beta   90.00
_cell.angle_gamma   90.00
#
_symmetry.space_group_name_H-M   'P 1'
#
loop_
_entity.id
_entity.type
_entity.pdbx_description
1 polymer ?
#
loop_
_entity_poly.entity_id
_entity_poly.type
_entity_poly.pdbx_seq_one_letter_code
_entity_poly.pdbx_strand_id
1 'polypeptide(L)'
;KWAETKDGFIDKLRTATSENTPNWISNEYSQQCVHKMRAKEQAILVGTNTALNDNPTLNVRTWTGNNPIRIVLDRTSKIPTNYNLLSDGIKTIVFSEVKHTIDSFGNVIYERIDFNKNVPKQICEVLYNYEIQSVIIEGGKQTLQSFIDANLWDEAYVFVGNVSFEEGLQAPEMDKKPVETRTILDNFLKVFKKF
;
A
#
# COMPACT_ATOMS: atom_id res chain seq x y z
N LYS A 1 -6.10 -3.22 -0.64
CA LYS A 1 -6.97 -2.04 -0.68
C LYS A 1 -6.37 -0.98 -1.60
N TRP A 2 -7.20 -0.34 -2.44
CA TRP A 2 -6.83 0.84 -3.23
C TRP A 2 -8.00 1.81 -3.37
N ALA A 3 -7.71 2.99 -3.91
CA ALA A 3 -8.72 3.92 -4.40
C ALA A 3 -8.56 4.03 -5.92
N GLU A 4 -9.69 4.11 -6.63
CA GLU A 4 -9.73 4.32 -8.08
C GLU A 4 -10.75 5.40 -8.44
N THR A 5 -10.53 6.08 -9.55
CA THR A 5 -11.49 6.99 -10.14
C THR A 5 -12.70 6.23 -10.71
N LYS A 6 -13.79 6.91 -11.02
CA LYS A 6 -14.96 6.27 -11.64
C LYS A 6 -14.67 5.67 -13.02
N ASP A 7 -13.63 6.13 -13.70
CA ASP A 7 -13.13 5.63 -14.98
C ASP A 7 -11.93 4.67 -14.84
N GLY A 8 -11.63 4.19 -13.60
CA GLY A 8 -10.75 3.04 -13.35
C GLY A 8 -9.26 3.34 -13.22
N PHE A 9 -8.86 4.55 -12.87
CA PHE A 9 -7.44 4.92 -12.67
C PHE A 9 -7.10 5.07 -11.18
N ILE A 10 -5.89 4.66 -10.79
CA ILE A 10 -5.38 4.80 -9.40
C ILE A 10 -4.42 5.98 -9.24
N ASP A 11 -3.89 6.51 -10.32
CA ASP A 11 -3.02 7.69 -10.34
C ASP A 11 -3.07 8.33 -11.73
N LYS A 12 -2.69 9.59 -11.82
CA LYS A 12 -2.41 10.26 -13.10
C LYS A 12 -1.09 9.76 -13.68
N LEU A 13 -0.89 9.94 -14.98
CA LEU A 13 0.42 9.72 -15.58
C LEU A 13 1.42 10.73 -14.98
N ARG A 14 2.50 10.21 -14.40
CA ARG A 14 3.54 11.05 -13.82
C ARG A 14 4.70 11.21 -14.81
N THR A 15 5.14 12.43 -15.00
CA THR A 15 6.31 12.81 -15.78
C THR A 15 7.44 13.22 -14.84
N ALA A 16 8.64 13.45 -15.37
CA ALA A 16 9.80 13.91 -14.60
C ALA A 16 9.57 15.29 -13.92
N THR A 17 8.59 16.05 -14.40
CA THR A 17 8.21 17.37 -13.85
C THR A 17 6.98 17.33 -12.94
N SER A 18 6.39 16.15 -12.73
CA SER A 18 5.24 16.00 -11.84
C SER A 18 5.65 16.25 -10.39
N GLU A 19 4.82 16.97 -9.64
CA GLU A 19 5.03 17.12 -8.20
C GLU A 19 4.87 15.79 -7.48
N ASN A 20 5.70 15.55 -6.45
CA ASN A 20 5.61 14.37 -5.58
C ASN A 20 4.51 14.57 -4.53
N THR A 21 3.27 14.71 -4.99
CA THR A 21 2.09 14.87 -4.15
C THR A 21 1.04 13.81 -4.49
N PRO A 22 0.25 13.33 -3.50
CA PRO A 22 -0.82 12.39 -3.75
C PRO A 22 -1.92 12.99 -4.62
N ASN A 23 -2.39 12.25 -5.62
CA ASN A 23 -3.63 12.58 -6.33
C ASN A 23 -4.83 12.04 -5.53
N TRP A 24 -5.56 12.94 -4.87
CA TRP A 24 -6.70 12.55 -4.06
C TRP A 24 -7.88 12.12 -4.92
N ILE A 25 -8.27 10.85 -4.79
CA ILE A 25 -9.38 10.23 -5.52
C ILE A 25 -10.61 10.11 -4.61
N SER A 26 -10.39 9.79 -3.33
CA SER A 26 -11.47 9.52 -2.38
C SER A 26 -11.73 10.71 -1.45
N ASN A 27 -12.99 10.85 -0.99
CA ASN A 27 -13.39 11.86 -0.03
C ASN A 27 -12.83 11.58 1.38
N GLU A 28 -12.95 12.55 2.30
CA GLU A 28 -12.44 12.48 3.67
C GLU A 28 -13.02 11.33 4.50
N TYR A 29 -14.29 10.98 4.29
CA TYR A 29 -14.93 9.85 4.99
C TYR A 29 -14.37 8.51 4.54
N SER A 30 -14.12 8.36 3.24
CA SER A 30 -13.42 7.20 2.69
C SER A 30 -11.99 7.10 3.26
N GLN A 31 -11.29 8.23 3.38
CA GLN A 31 -9.96 8.28 4.01
C GLN A 31 -10.02 7.90 5.49
N GLN A 32 -11.05 8.35 6.23
CA GLN A 32 -11.26 7.93 7.61
C GLN A 32 -11.48 6.42 7.74
N CYS A 33 -12.25 5.82 6.80
CA CYS A 33 -12.39 4.37 6.73
C CYS A 33 -11.05 3.66 6.52
N VAL A 34 -10.15 4.22 5.69
CA VAL A 34 -8.80 3.69 5.50
C VAL A 34 -7.99 3.76 6.79
N HIS A 35 -8.05 4.86 7.54
CA HIS A 35 -7.37 4.96 8.84
C HIS A 35 -7.93 3.97 9.87
N LYS A 36 -9.23 3.69 9.83
CA LYS A 36 -9.84 2.60 10.62
C LYS A 36 -9.29 1.22 10.25
N MET A 37 -9.10 0.95 8.95
CA MET A 37 -8.47 -0.29 8.48
C MET A 37 -7.02 -0.39 8.98
N ARG A 38 -6.21 0.66 8.82
CA ARG A 38 -4.84 0.71 9.32
C ARG A 38 -4.73 0.44 10.83
N ALA A 39 -5.69 0.94 11.61
CA ALA A 39 -5.74 0.73 13.06
C ALA A 39 -6.09 -0.71 13.45
N LYS A 40 -6.63 -1.52 12.54
CA LYS A 40 -7.02 -2.91 12.76
C LYS A 40 -5.97 -3.91 12.32
N GLU A 41 -5.20 -3.55 11.28
CA GLU A 41 -4.20 -4.43 10.71
C GLU A 41 -2.85 -4.31 11.46
N GLN A 42 -2.13 -5.42 11.57
CA GLN A 42 -0.82 -5.41 12.22
C GLN A 42 0.25 -4.72 11.37
N ALA A 43 0.11 -4.78 10.03
CA ALA A 43 1.08 -4.18 9.12
C ALA A 43 0.42 -3.52 7.91
N ILE A 44 1.17 -2.62 7.27
CA ILE A 44 0.80 -1.93 6.04
C ILE A 44 1.95 -2.00 5.04
N LEU A 45 1.66 -2.35 3.78
CA LEU A 45 2.67 -2.50 2.73
C LEU A 45 2.41 -1.58 1.54
N VAL A 46 3.49 -0.94 1.06
CA VAL A 46 3.52 -0.19 -0.20
C VAL A 46 4.74 -0.57 -1.04
N GLY A 47 4.64 -0.36 -2.35
CA GLY A 47 5.74 -0.52 -3.29
C GLY A 47 6.64 0.72 -3.37
N THR A 48 7.82 0.57 -3.99
CA THR A 48 8.84 1.63 -4.16
C THR A 48 8.27 2.90 -4.81
N ASN A 49 7.51 2.76 -5.90
CA ASN A 49 6.98 3.94 -6.61
C ASN A 49 6.01 4.75 -5.76
N THR A 50 5.15 4.09 -4.96
CA THR A 50 4.27 4.78 -4.02
C THR A 50 5.06 5.52 -2.95
N ALA A 51 6.11 4.88 -2.41
CA ALA A 51 6.99 5.53 -1.43
C ALA A 51 7.71 6.76 -2.03
N LEU A 52 8.21 6.65 -3.27
CA LEU A 52 8.92 7.74 -3.94
C LEU A 52 8.00 8.91 -4.32
N ASN A 53 6.80 8.58 -4.84
CA ASN A 53 5.90 9.58 -5.38
C ASN A 53 5.16 10.37 -4.29
N ASP A 54 4.79 9.70 -3.19
CA ASP A 54 3.87 10.27 -2.21
C ASP A 54 4.56 10.56 -0.87
N ASN A 55 5.78 10.05 -0.63
CA ASN A 55 6.48 10.11 0.66
C ASN A 55 5.53 9.89 1.85
N PRO A 56 4.77 8.79 1.88
CA PRO A 56 3.67 8.62 2.80
C PRO A 56 4.15 8.32 4.22
N THR A 57 3.39 8.77 5.23
CA THR A 57 3.64 8.40 6.63
C THR A 57 3.05 7.04 7.01
N LEU A 58 2.02 6.57 6.32
CA LEU A 58 1.30 5.30 6.54
C LEU A 58 0.83 5.07 8.00
N ASN A 59 0.63 6.12 8.74
CA ASN A 59 0.19 6.09 10.14
C ASN A 59 -1.34 6.23 10.26
N VAL A 60 -1.84 6.08 11.48
CA VAL A 60 -3.24 6.34 11.87
C VAL A 60 -3.36 7.77 12.38
N ARG A 61 -4.19 8.61 11.75
CA ARG A 61 -4.38 10.02 12.11
C ARG A 61 -5.82 10.37 12.45
N THR A 62 -6.77 9.91 11.65
CA THR A 62 -8.19 10.26 11.75
C THR A 62 -9.04 9.15 12.34
N TRP A 63 -8.41 8.21 13.05
CA TRP A 63 -9.05 7.13 13.79
C TRP A 63 -8.28 6.83 15.07
N THR A 64 -8.94 6.22 16.05
CA THR A 64 -8.30 5.78 17.29
C THR A 64 -7.72 4.37 17.10
N GLY A 65 -6.47 4.18 17.49
CA GLY A 65 -5.77 2.89 17.42
C GLY A 65 -4.26 3.04 17.25
N ASN A 66 -3.56 1.91 17.21
CA ASN A 66 -2.12 1.87 17.04
C ASN A 66 -1.73 2.03 15.56
N ASN A 67 -0.52 2.54 15.32
CA ASN A 67 0.06 2.52 13.99
C ASN A 67 0.44 1.08 13.60
N PRO A 68 0.16 0.65 12.37
CA PRO A 68 0.67 -0.62 11.85
C PRO A 68 2.19 -0.55 11.66
N ILE A 69 2.85 -1.72 11.71
CA ILE A 69 4.23 -1.87 11.24
C ILE A 69 4.25 -1.55 9.74
N ARG A 70 5.11 -0.64 9.33
CA ARG A 70 5.22 -0.28 7.92
C ARG A 70 6.13 -1.23 7.17
N ILE A 71 5.75 -1.52 5.94
CA ILE A 71 6.50 -2.39 5.05
C ILE A 71 6.65 -1.69 3.71
N VAL A 72 7.85 -1.66 3.19
CA VAL A 72 8.10 -1.08 1.87
C VAL A 72 9.01 -1.98 1.04
N LEU A 73 8.70 -2.09 -0.25
CA LEU A 73 9.57 -2.74 -1.22
C LEU A 73 10.55 -1.70 -1.76
N ASP A 74 11.85 -1.94 -1.57
CA ASP A 74 12.90 -1.08 -2.11
C ASP A 74 14.08 -1.92 -2.62
N ARG A 75 13.84 -2.57 -3.77
CA ARG A 75 14.77 -3.55 -4.36
C ARG A 75 16.22 -3.09 -4.37
N THR A 76 16.48 -1.84 -4.75
CA THR A 76 17.82 -1.30 -5.01
C THR A 76 18.16 -0.08 -4.17
N SER A 77 17.45 0.12 -3.04
CA SER A 77 17.66 1.22 -2.08
C SER A 77 17.57 2.60 -2.72
N LYS A 78 16.47 2.82 -3.44
CA LYS A 78 16.17 4.10 -4.12
C LYS A 78 15.47 5.12 -3.24
N ILE A 79 14.84 4.67 -2.14
CA ILE A 79 14.10 5.55 -1.24
C ILE A 79 15.10 6.40 -0.45
N PRO A 80 15.02 7.74 -0.55
CA PRO A 80 15.88 8.62 0.22
C PRO A 80 15.74 8.41 1.73
N THR A 81 16.84 8.43 2.46
CA THR A 81 16.88 8.17 3.91
C THR A 81 16.12 9.20 4.75
N ASN A 82 15.85 10.39 4.19
CA ASN A 82 15.08 11.46 4.82
C ASN A 82 13.56 11.35 4.56
N TYR A 83 13.10 10.30 3.83
CA TYR A 83 11.67 10.08 3.64
C TYR A 83 11.02 9.55 4.91
N ASN A 84 9.73 9.89 5.10
CA ASN A 84 8.97 9.56 6.31
C ASN A 84 9.08 8.08 6.72
N LEU A 85 9.05 7.15 5.76
CA LEU A 85 9.15 5.71 6.02
C LEU A 85 10.47 5.30 6.68
N LEU A 86 11.54 6.08 6.52
CA LEU A 86 12.87 5.74 6.99
C LEU A 86 13.38 6.67 8.12
N SER A 87 12.72 7.83 8.36
CA SER A 87 13.27 8.88 9.24
C SER A 87 12.39 9.29 10.42
N ASP A 88 11.11 8.91 10.47
CA ASP A 88 10.17 9.41 11.49
C ASP A 88 10.09 8.57 12.77
N GLY A 89 10.91 7.52 12.89
CA GLY A 89 10.99 6.68 14.08
C GLY A 89 9.90 5.61 14.24
N ILE A 90 8.94 5.51 13.30
CA ILE A 90 7.96 4.43 13.32
C ILE A 90 8.59 3.16 12.71
N LYS A 91 8.32 1.99 13.34
CA LYS A 91 8.87 0.70 12.90
C LYS A 91 8.57 0.43 11.43
N THR A 92 9.62 0.18 10.65
CA THR A 92 9.53 -0.08 9.21
C THR A 92 10.39 -1.28 8.81
N ILE A 93 9.83 -2.19 8.03
CA ILE A 93 10.53 -3.30 7.39
C ILE A 93 10.73 -2.95 5.92
N VAL A 94 11.97 -2.94 5.47
CA VAL A 94 12.33 -2.67 4.07
C VAL A 94 12.77 -3.97 3.42
N PHE A 95 12.04 -4.41 2.39
CA PHE A 95 12.45 -5.55 1.58
C PHE A 95 13.38 -5.10 0.45
N SER A 96 14.60 -5.64 0.40
CA SER A 96 15.63 -5.23 -0.56
C SER A 96 16.44 -6.43 -1.07
N GLU A 97 17.11 -6.29 -2.21
CA GLU A 97 18.19 -7.20 -2.65
C GLU A 97 19.55 -6.77 -2.11
N VAL A 98 19.68 -5.48 -1.76
CA VAL A 98 20.91 -4.92 -1.26
C VAL A 98 21.12 -5.33 0.19
N LYS A 99 22.34 -5.71 0.54
CA LYS A 99 22.70 -5.97 1.93
C LYS A 99 22.89 -4.64 2.66
N HIS A 100 22.09 -4.40 3.67
CA HIS A 100 22.21 -3.23 4.54
C HIS A 100 22.88 -3.58 5.86
N THR A 101 23.60 -2.62 6.44
CA THR A 101 23.96 -2.63 7.85
C THR A 101 22.75 -2.14 8.66
N ILE A 102 22.54 -2.70 9.84
CA ILE A 102 21.42 -2.34 10.73
C ILE A 102 21.45 -0.83 11.00
N ASP A 103 20.29 -0.18 10.88
CA ASP A 103 20.13 1.21 11.27
C ASP A 103 20.46 1.40 12.76
N SER A 104 21.23 2.45 13.08
CA SER A 104 21.70 2.75 14.43
C SER A 104 20.57 3.04 15.44
N PHE A 105 19.34 3.34 14.97
CA PHE A 105 18.17 3.61 15.81
C PHE A 105 17.23 2.40 15.98
N GLY A 106 17.44 1.30 15.22
CA GLY A 106 16.68 0.06 15.36
C GLY A 106 15.21 0.10 14.90
N ASN A 107 14.76 1.22 14.34
CA ASN A 107 13.39 1.36 13.85
C ASN A 107 13.19 0.88 12.42
N VAL A 108 14.24 0.86 11.61
CA VAL A 108 14.24 0.36 10.23
C VAL A 108 14.97 -0.97 10.17
N ILE A 109 14.24 -2.00 9.74
CA ILE A 109 14.76 -3.36 9.58
C ILE A 109 14.84 -3.66 8.09
N TYR A 110 15.98 -4.12 7.63
CA TYR A 110 16.16 -4.53 6.24
C TYR A 110 16.11 -6.05 6.13
N GLU A 111 15.18 -6.53 5.31
CA GLU A 111 15.00 -7.94 4.99
C GLU A 111 15.39 -8.20 3.54
N ARG A 112 16.23 -9.21 3.33
CA ARG A 112 16.67 -9.56 1.99
C ARG A 112 15.73 -10.57 1.36
N ILE A 113 15.22 -10.24 0.18
CA ILE A 113 14.45 -11.17 -0.66
C ILE A 113 14.98 -11.18 -2.10
N ASP A 114 14.65 -12.24 -2.84
CA ASP A 114 14.97 -12.37 -4.26
C ASP A 114 13.81 -11.85 -5.12
N PHE A 115 13.96 -10.67 -5.70
CA PHE A 115 12.93 -10.05 -6.53
C PHE A 115 12.70 -10.73 -7.89
N ASN A 116 13.51 -11.72 -8.26
CA ASN A 116 13.31 -12.53 -9.47
C ASN A 116 12.43 -13.76 -9.21
N LYS A 117 12.05 -14.00 -7.96
CA LYS A 117 11.15 -15.08 -7.53
C LYS A 117 9.77 -14.54 -7.15
N ASN A 118 8.92 -15.41 -6.58
CA ASN A 118 7.60 -15.01 -6.09
C ASN A 118 7.76 -14.08 -4.86
N VAL A 119 7.78 -12.76 -5.10
CA VAL A 119 7.95 -11.73 -4.07
C VAL A 119 6.82 -11.78 -3.03
N PRO A 120 5.52 -11.86 -3.39
CA PRO A 120 4.44 -11.96 -2.40
C PRO A 120 4.61 -13.13 -1.43
N LYS A 121 5.01 -14.29 -1.93
CA LYS A 121 5.23 -15.48 -1.09
C LYS A 121 6.37 -15.27 -0.10
N GLN A 122 7.51 -14.74 -0.54
CA GLN A 122 8.64 -14.44 0.34
C GLN A 122 8.27 -13.41 1.41
N ILE A 123 7.49 -12.37 1.05
CA ILE A 123 6.98 -11.40 2.02
C ILE A 123 6.15 -12.10 3.09
N CYS A 124 5.17 -12.94 2.70
CA CYS A 124 4.33 -13.68 3.66
C CYS A 124 5.17 -14.57 4.59
N GLU A 125 6.20 -15.26 4.07
CA GLU A 125 7.10 -16.09 4.86
C GLU A 125 7.89 -15.27 5.90
N VAL A 126 8.41 -14.11 5.50
CA VAL A 126 9.12 -13.20 6.42
C VAL A 126 8.16 -12.64 7.47
N LEU A 127 6.96 -12.18 7.07
CA LEU A 127 5.98 -11.66 8.01
C LEU A 127 5.53 -12.72 9.03
N TYR A 128 5.39 -13.98 8.59
CA TYR A 128 5.11 -15.11 9.49
C TYR A 128 6.21 -15.28 10.56
N ASN A 129 7.48 -15.17 10.18
CA ASN A 129 8.61 -15.23 11.12
C ASN A 129 8.63 -14.05 12.13
N TYR A 130 8.04 -12.91 11.76
CA TYR A 130 7.84 -11.76 12.65
C TYR A 130 6.52 -11.84 13.44
N GLU A 131 5.79 -12.96 13.38
CA GLU A 131 4.47 -13.16 14.01
C GLU A 131 3.43 -12.11 13.55
N ILE A 132 3.60 -11.55 12.34
CA ILE A 132 2.66 -10.61 11.74
C ILE A 132 1.59 -11.43 10.98
N GLN A 133 0.36 -11.41 11.49
CA GLN A 133 -0.75 -12.22 11.00
C GLN A 133 -1.62 -11.50 9.99
N SER A 134 -1.57 -10.17 9.93
CA SER A 134 -2.36 -9.41 8.97
C SER A 134 -1.56 -8.25 8.36
N VAL A 135 -1.78 -8.01 7.07
CA VAL A 135 -1.16 -6.92 6.33
C VAL A 135 -2.15 -6.30 5.35
N ILE A 136 -2.27 -4.97 5.39
CA ILE A 136 -3.01 -4.22 4.37
C ILE A 136 -2.03 -3.74 3.29
N ILE A 137 -2.27 -4.13 2.03
CA ILE A 137 -1.47 -3.67 0.89
C ILE A 137 -2.18 -2.46 0.29
N GLU A 138 -1.54 -1.28 0.33
CA GLU A 138 -2.16 -0.02 -0.10
C GLU A 138 -1.66 0.53 -1.44
N GLY A 139 -0.68 -0.10 -2.05
CA GLY A 139 -0.22 0.35 -3.36
C GLY A 139 1.23 -0.05 -3.67
N GLY A 140 1.86 0.29 -4.85
CA GLY A 140 1.19 0.72 -6.08
C GLY A 140 0.58 -0.43 -6.88
N LYS A 141 0.17 -0.13 -8.13
CA LYS A 141 -0.49 -1.12 -9.02
C LYS A 141 0.25 -2.46 -9.09
N GLN A 142 1.55 -2.43 -9.37
CA GLN A 142 2.35 -3.66 -9.53
C GLN A 142 2.37 -4.51 -8.26
N THR A 143 2.50 -3.88 -7.09
CA THR A 143 2.48 -4.59 -5.80
C THR A 143 1.12 -5.22 -5.56
N LEU A 144 0.04 -4.47 -5.72
CA LEU A 144 -1.33 -5.00 -5.58
C LEU A 144 -1.58 -6.15 -6.55
N GLN A 145 -1.24 -5.97 -7.84
CA GLN A 145 -1.44 -7.00 -8.86
C GLN A 145 -0.65 -8.27 -8.55
N SER A 146 0.60 -8.15 -8.09
CA SER A 146 1.42 -9.31 -7.77
C SER A 146 0.82 -10.20 -6.67
N PHE A 147 0.16 -9.63 -5.66
CA PHE A 147 -0.56 -10.39 -4.64
C PHE A 147 -1.86 -11.00 -5.17
N ILE A 148 -2.56 -10.29 -6.06
CA ILE A 148 -3.77 -10.82 -6.73
C ILE A 148 -3.38 -12.02 -7.60
N ASP A 149 -2.38 -11.88 -8.46
CA ASP A 149 -1.89 -12.93 -9.37
C ASP A 149 -1.34 -14.15 -8.63
N ALA A 150 -0.65 -13.91 -7.50
CA ALA A 150 -0.17 -14.97 -6.62
C ALA A 150 -1.30 -15.66 -5.81
N ASN A 151 -2.54 -15.15 -5.90
CA ASN A 151 -3.67 -15.60 -5.12
C ASN A 151 -3.43 -15.54 -3.59
N LEU A 152 -2.64 -14.56 -3.14
CA LEU A 152 -2.27 -14.31 -1.74
C LEU A 152 -3.01 -13.08 -1.22
N TRP A 153 -4.34 -13.19 -1.11
CA TRP A 153 -5.21 -12.18 -0.56
C TRP A 153 -6.49 -12.83 -0.01
N ASP A 154 -7.14 -12.23 0.97
CA ASP A 154 -8.38 -12.71 1.57
C ASP A 154 -9.54 -11.77 1.25
N GLU A 155 -9.33 -10.46 1.42
CA GLU A 155 -10.31 -9.42 1.15
C GLU A 155 -9.68 -8.29 0.33
N ALA A 156 -10.46 -7.70 -0.60
CA ALA A 156 -10.07 -6.48 -1.29
C ALA A 156 -11.13 -5.40 -1.09
N TYR A 157 -10.64 -4.21 -0.76
CA TYR A 157 -11.45 -3.01 -0.51
C TYR A 157 -11.09 -1.96 -1.56
N VAL A 158 -12.03 -1.64 -2.44
CA VAL A 158 -11.86 -0.71 -3.55
C VAL A 158 -12.74 0.51 -3.33
N PHE A 159 -12.12 1.66 -3.07
CA PHE A 159 -12.80 2.93 -2.94
C PHE A 159 -12.88 3.58 -4.32
N VAL A 160 -14.08 3.74 -4.85
CA VAL A 160 -14.33 4.40 -6.12
C VAL A 160 -14.73 5.84 -5.85
N GLY A 161 -13.86 6.78 -6.23
CA GLY A 161 -14.10 8.21 -6.06
C GLY A 161 -14.97 8.78 -7.19
N ASN A 162 -15.64 9.90 -6.92
CA ASN A 162 -16.47 10.62 -7.89
C ASN A 162 -15.64 11.58 -8.77
N VAL A 163 -14.46 11.15 -9.20
CA VAL A 163 -13.57 11.91 -10.09
C VAL A 163 -13.22 11.05 -11.30
N SER A 164 -12.85 11.69 -12.42
CA SER A 164 -12.29 11.05 -13.60
C SER A 164 -10.94 11.64 -13.93
N PHE A 165 -10.03 10.82 -14.44
CA PHE A 165 -8.72 11.28 -14.90
C PHE A 165 -8.61 11.28 -16.43
N GLU A 166 -9.52 10.59 -17.15
CA GLU A 166 -9.54 10.38 -18.60
C GLU A 166 -8.35 9.55 -19.09
N GLU A 167 -7.15 9.80 -18.55
CA GLU A 167 -5.94 9.03 -18.75
C GLU A 167 -5.17 8.88 -17.43
N GLY A 168 -4.40 7.79 -17.28
CA GLY A 168 -3.67 7.55 -16.05
C GLY A 168 -3.17 6.12 -15.89
N LEU A 169 -2.71 5.81 -14.69
CA LEU A 169 -2.35 4.46 -14.31
C LEU A 169 -3.61 3.68 -13.96
N GLN A 170 -3.96 2.70 -14.77
CA GLN A 170 -5.13 1.85 -14.55
C GLN A 170 -5.06 1.10 -13.22
N ALA A 171 -6.21 0.88 -12.61
CA ALA A 171 -6.37 0.06 -11.41
C ALA A 171 -5.87 -1.38 -11.63
N PRO A 172 -5.56 -2.11 -10.53
CA PRO A 172 -5.33 -3.55 -10.62
C PRO A 172 -6.55 -4.29 -11.19
N GLU A 173 -6.30 -5.33 -11.95
CA GLU A 173 -7.35 -6.21 -12.49
C GLU A 173 -7.74 -7.25 -11.45
N MET A 174 -9.04 -7.45 -11.30
CA MET A 174 -9.59 -8.45 -10.40
C MET A 174 -10.74 -9.19 -11.08
N ASP A 175 -10.53 -10.47 -11.35
CA ASP A 175 -11.54 -11.33 -11.97
C ASP A 175 -12.53 -11.87 -10.91
N LYS A 176 -13.19 -10.95 -10.23
CA LYS A 176 -14.27 -11.27 -9.27
C LYS A 176 -15.30 -10.16 -9.23
N LYS A 177 -16.53 -10.52 -8.90
CA LYS A 177 -17.58 -9.54 -8.58
C LYS A 177 -17.50 -9.15 -7.11
N PRO A 178 -17.77 -7.90 -6.75
CA PRO A 178 -17.86 -7.50 -5.35
C PRO A 178 -18.99 -8.26 -4.66
N VAL A 179 -18.73 -8.73 -3.44
CA VAL A 179 -19.75 -9.36 -2.58
C VAL A 179 -20.64 -8.30 -1.91
N GLU A 180 -20.14 -7.08 -1.82
CA GLU A 180 -20.84 -5.96 -1.24
C GLU A 180 -20.40 -4.65 -1.89
N THR A 181 -21.34 -3.71 -2.03
CA THR A 181 -21.05 -2.31 -2.41
C THR A 181 -21.77 -1.39 -1.44
N ARG A 182 -21.03 -0.46 -0.83
CA ARG A 182 -21.53 0.56 0.11
C ARG A 182 -21.32 1.94 -0.47
N THR A 183 -22.28 2.83 -0.24
CA THR A 183 -22.11 4.26 -0.55
C THR A 183 -21.49 4.98 0.63
N ILE A 184 -20.49 5.82 0.37
CA ILE A 184 -19.83 6.71 1.35
C ILE A 184 -19.89 8.12 0.78
N LEU A 185 -21.00 8.81 1.02
CA LEU A 185 -21.38 10.06 0.38
C LEU A 185 -21.42 9.91 -1.15
N ASP A 186 -20.50 10.56 -1.85
CA ASP A 186 -20.33 10.52 -3.30
C ASP A 186 -19.34 9.45 -3.79
N ASN A 187 -18.78 8.66 -2.88
CA ASN A 187 -17.89 7.56 -3.20
C ASN A 187 -18.60 6.21 -3.01
N PHE A 188 -18.05 5.16 -3.63
CA PHE A 188 -18.47 3.78 -3.41
C PHE A 188 -17.32 2.97 -2.83
N LEU A 189 -17.64 2.08 -1.88
CA LEU A 189 -16.73 1.06 -1.40
C LEU A 189 -17.22 -0.29 -1.92
N LYS A 190 -16.44 -0.91 -2.81
CA LYS A 190 -16.64 -2.29 -3.26
C LYS A 190 -15.81 -3.23 -2.40
N VAL A 191 -16.42 -4.27 -1.86
CA VAL A 191 -15.76 -5.30 -1.07
C VAL A 191 -15.73 -6.59 -1.85
N PHE A 192 -14.57 -7.19 -1.96
CA PHE A 192 -14.37 -8.49 -2.59
C PHE A 192 -13.84 -9.46 -1.55
N LYS A 193 -14.27 -10.72 -1.62
CA LYS A 193 -13.76 -11.80 -0.78
C LYS A 193 -13.27 -12.94 -1.65
N LYS A 194 -12.24 -13.59 -1.18
CA LYS A 194 -11.66 -14.74 -1.89
C LYS A 194 -12.55 -15.98 -1.75
N PHE A 195 -13.20 -16.14 -0.60
CA PHE A 195 -14.08 -17.25 -0.23
C PHE A 195 -15.47 -16.76 0.11
#